data_30c3cc519697edfea26849a4b2201c5b
#
_entry.id   30c3cc519697edfea26849a4b2201c5b
#
_cell.length_a   1.000
_cell.length_b   1.000
_cell.length_c   1.000
_cell.angle_alpha   90.00
_cell.angle_beta   90.00
_cell.angle_gamma   90.00
#
_symmetry.space_group_name_H-M   'P 1'
#
loop_
_entity.id
_entity.type
_entity.pdbx_description
1 polymer ?
#
loop_
_entity_poly.entity_id
_entity_poly.type
_entity_poly.pdbx_seq_one_letter_code
_entity_poly.pdbx_strand_id
1 'polypeptide(L)'
;MKRSTWITILLLAGAIAFNLAVLWPEVAVETPTLNDNTLHLALVQRAADALERGEDPTDPWVSSFVEGYPLFHHYQHLPHVATALLYEAVGRTVPARTVLDWIQLLLLSTFPVSIYWTGRRLGFETLPAALAGVVGSLLATNGLYGLDWASYLWRGYGLYTQLWGMWLLGPAVAGLYVTLRHGRAYAGTALLLAGTILSHTVLGYAAALTGALIVLLGGGKEFWRQAGRLALVGLLTFAASAYFLVPFIA
;
A
#
# COMPACT_ATOMS: atom_id res chain seq x y z
N MET A 1 18.81 -15.82 -21.13
CA MET A 1 18.74 -15.03 -19.87
C MET A 1 20.11 -15.07 -19.18
N LYS A 2 20.58 -13.93 -18.64
CA LYS A 2 21.84 -13.88 -17.89
C LYS A 2 21.72 -14.68 -16.59
N ARG A 3 22.81 -15.31 -16.13
CA ARG A 3 22.85 -16.08 -14.85
C ARG A 3 22.30 -15.30 -13.66
N SER A 4 22.57 -13.99 -13.60
CA SER A 4 22.05 -13.09 -12.55
C SER A 4 20.53 -12.98 -12.53
N THR A 5 19.86 -13.08 -13.70
CA THR A 5 18.40 -13.03 -13.79
C THR A 5 17.75 -14.27 -13.14
N TRP A 6 18.32 -15.46 -13.40
CA TRP A 6 17.81 -16.69 -12.77
C TRP A 6 17.99 -16.69 -11.26
N ILE A 7 19.15 -16.25 -10.76
CA ILE A 7 19.41 -16.13 -9.32
C ILE A 7 18.40 -15.18 -8.68
N THR A 8 18.13 -14.03 -9.31
CA THR A 8 17.13 -13.07 -8.82
C THR A 8 15.73 -13.69 -8.73
N ILE A 9 15.29 -14.37 -9.79
CA ILE A 9 13.98 -15.04 -9.80
C ILE A 9 13.90 -16.08 -8.68
N LEU A 10 14.91 -16.90 -8.51
CA LEU A 10 14.94 -17.91 -7.45
C LEU A 10 14.93 -17.31 -6.06
N LEU A 11 15.66 -16.22 -5.82
CA LEU A 11 15.68 -15.52 -4.54
C LEU A 11 14.30 -14.93 -4.21
N LEU A 12 13.66 -14.24 -5.14
CA LEU A 12 12.35 -13.63 -4.92
C LEU A 12 11.26 -14.71 -4.80
N ALA A 13 11.28 -15.73 -5.66
CA ALA A 13 10.34 -16.84 -5.58
C ALA A 13 10.47 -17.62 -4.26
N GLY A 14 11.72 -17.86 -3.81
CA GLY A 14 12.01 -18.49 -2.52
C GLY A 14 11.48 -17.65 -1.35
N ALA A 15 11.70 -16.34 -1.37
CA ALA A 15 11.17 -15.45 -0.33
C ALA A 15 9.63 -15.43 -0.30
N ILE A 16 8.99 -15.36 -1.47
CA ILE A 16 7.52 -15.42 -1.57
C ILE A 16 7.00 -16.77 -1.06
N ALA A 17 7.61 -17.87 -1.49
CA ALA A 17 7.20 -19.21 -1.07
C ALA A 17 7.37 -19.41 0.45
N PHE A 18 8.46 -18.89 1.01
CA PHE A 18 8.70 -18.90 2.46
C PHE A 18 7.61 -18.10 3.19
N ASN A 19 7.32 -16.88 2.74
CA ASN A 19 6.28 -16.04 3.34
C ASN A 19 4.91 -16.70 3.26
N LEU A 20 4.53 -17.27 2.11
CA LEU A 20 3.28 -18.01 1.92
C LEU A 20 3.19 -19.19 2.89
N ALA A 21 4.26 -19.95 3.05
CA ALA A 21 4.26 -21.13 3.95
C ALA A 21 4.11 -20.71 5.42
N VAL A 22 4.82 -19.66 5.85
CA VAL A 22 4.81 -19.17 7.24
C VAL A 22 3.49 -18.51 7.59
N LEU A 23 2.91 -17.74 6.64
CA LEU A 23 1.68 -16.98 6.85
C LEU A 23 0.41 -17.76 6.47
N TRP A 24 0.55 -19.00 5.98
CA TRP A 24 -0.61 -19.83 5.60
C TRP A 24 -1.70 -19.94 6.67
N PRO A 25 -1.38 -20.02 7.99
CA PRO A 25 -2.40 -20.01 9.03
C PRO A 25 -3.36 -18.81 9.00
N GLU A 26 -2.95 -17.67 8.47
CA GLU A 26 -3.83 -16.48 8.37
C GLU A 26 -5.08 -16.72 7.52
N VAL A 27 -4.98 -17.60 6.51
CA VAL A 27 -6.13 -17.97 5.67
C VAL A 27 -6.71 -19.34 6.02
N ALA A 28 -5.95 -20.21 6.70
CA ALA A 28 -6.39 -21.55 7.05
C ALA A 28 -7.19 -21.61 8.35
N VAL A 29 -6.99 -20.62 9.25
CA VAL A 29 -7.66 -20.57 10.55
C VAL A 29 -8.89 -19.67 10.46
N GLU A 30 -10.07 -20.28 10.58
CA GLU A 30 -11.36 -19.58 10.44
C GLU A 30 -11.77 -18.73 11.67
N THR A 31 -10.84 -18.29 12.49
CA THR A 31 -11.14 -17.42 13.61
C THR A 31 -10.84 -15.95 13.29
N PRO A 32 -11.79 -15.03 13.52
CA PRO A 32 -11.50 -13.62 13.32
C PRO A 32 -10.41 -13.18 14.31
N THR A 33 -9.43 -12.45 13.81
CA THR A 33 -8.51 -11.72 14.69
C THR A 33 -9.32 -10.64 15.42
N LEU A 34 -9.25 -10.61 16.75
CA LEU A 34 -10.04 -9.71 17.59
C LEU A 34 -9.52 -8.26 17.62
N ASN A 35 -8.72 -7.90 16.64
CA ASN A 35 -8.11 -6.57 16.50
C ASN A 35 -8.83 -5.72 15.42
N ASP A 36 -8.15 -4.72 14.90
CA ASP A 36 -8.67 -3.79 13.88
C ASP A 36 -9.21 -4.49 12.62
N ASN A 37 -8.86 -5.76 12.40
CA ASN A 37 -9.41 -6.55 11.32
C ASN A 37 -10.94 -6.68 11.38
N THR A 38 -11.55 -6.68 12.56
CA THR A 38 -13.03 -6.66 12.67
C THR A 38 -13.61 -5.35 12.16
N LEU A 39 -12.95 -4.23 12.44
CA LEU A 39 -13.32 -2.93 11.88
C LEU A 39 -13.12 -2.92 10.36
N HIS A 40 -11.96 -3.38 9.88
CA HIS A 40 -11.67 -3.42 8.44
C HIS A 40 -12.66 -4.30 7.69
N LEU A 41 -13.03 -5.47 8.24
CA LEU A 41 -14.05 -6.32 7.65
C LEU A 41 -15.43 -5.63 7.60
N ALA A 42 -15.83 -4.96 8.67
CA ALA A 42 -17.08 -4.19 8.69
C ALA A 42 -17.09 -3.10 7.62
N LEU A 43 -15.96 -2.42 7.40
CA LEU A 43 -15.83 -1.39 6.36
C LEU A 43 -15.88 -1.98 4.94
N VAL A 44 -15.26 -3.15 4.72
CA VAL A 44 -15.39 -3.89 3.46
C VAL A 44 -16.84 -4.24 3.19
N GLN A 45 -17.55 -4.76 4.18
CA GLN A 45 -18.97 -5.11 4.05
C GLN A 45 -19.82 -3.87 3.74
N ARG A 46 -19.58 -2.72 4.41
CA ARG A 46 -20.27 -1.47 4.10
C ARG A 46 -20.05 -0.97 2.68
N ALA A 47 -18.80 -1.05 2.20
CA ALA A 47 -18.50 -0.71 0.81
C ALA A 47 -19.19 -1.67 -0.17
N ALA A 48 -19.22 -2.98 0.12
CA ALA A 48 -19.92 -3.97 -0.69
C ALA A 48 -21.44 -3.75 -0.69
N ASP A 49 -22.04 -3.43 0.46
CA ASP A 49 -23.46 -3.10 0.56
C ASP A 49 -23.81 -1.83 -0.24
N ALA A 50 -22.94 -0.82 -0.25
CA ALA A 50 -23.11 0.37 -1.07
C ALA A 50 -23.10 0.01 -2.56
N LEU A 51 -22.12 -0.80 -3.00
CA LEU A 51 -22.05 -1.29 -4.40
C LEU A 51 -23.34 -2.03 -4.80
N GLU A 52 -23.86 -2.91 -3.93
CA GLU A 52 -25.11 -3.65 -4.20
C GLU A 52 -26.31 -2.73 -4.38
N ARG A 53 -26.36 -1.65 -3.60
CA ARG A 53 -27.45 -0.65 -3.69
C ARG A 53 -27.24 0.37 -4.82
N GLY A 54 -26.13 0.29 -5.55
CA GLY A 54 -25.77 1.29 -6.57
C GLY A 54 -25.38 2.65 -5.97
N GLU A 55 -24.95 2.67 -4.69
CA GLU A 55 -24.45 3.85 -3.99
C GLU A 55 -22.92 3.98 -4.17
N ASP A 56 -22.39 5.15 -3.85
CA ASP A 56 -20.94 5.40 -3.89
C ASP A 56 -20.22 4.61 -2.76
N PRO A 57 -19.38 3.60 -3.08
CA PRO A 57 -18.68 2.83 -2.06
C PRO A 57 -17.55 3.62 -1.38
N THR A 58 -17.21 4.81 -1.89
CA THR A 58 -16.20 5.69 -1.29
C THR A 58 -16.79 6.65 -0.27
N ASP A 59 -18.14 6.69 -0.16
CA ASP A 59 -18.87 7.57 0.78
C ASP A 59 -20.05 6.85 1.46
N PRO A 60 -19.91 5.63 2.00
CA PRO A 60 -20.99 4.97 2.68
C PRO A 60 -21.23 5.58 4.06
N TRP A 61 -22.51 5.79 4.39
CA TRP A 61 -22.93 6.19 5.73
C TRP A 61 -22.78 5.02 6.71
N VAL A 62 -22.03 5.23 7.79
CA VAL A 62 -21.86 4.25 8.87
C VAL A 62 -22.78 4.61 10.03
N SER A 63 -23.93 3.93 10.14
CA SER A 63 -24.95 4.19 11.15
C SER A 63 -24.62 3.65 12.54
N SER A 64 -23.63 2.77 12.67
CA SER A 64 -23.30 2.06 13.92
C SER A 64 -22.46 2.86 14.92
N PHE A 65 -22.03 4.06 14.56
CA PHE A 65 -21.27 4.95 15.44
C PHE A 65 -22.13 6.17 15.81
N VAL A 66 -22.46 6.33 17.09
CA VAL A 66 -23.26 7.43 17.62
C VAL A 66 -24.56 7.62 16.82
N GLU A 67 -24.73 8.73 16.10
CA GLU A 67 -25.84 9.00 15.20
C GLU A 67 -25.52 8.68 13.73
N GLY A 68 -24.36 8.06 13.49
CA GLY A 68 -23.84 7.78 12.17
C GLY A 68 -23.03 8.93 11.57
N TYR A 69 -22.09 8.62 10.68
CA TYR A 69 -21.27 9.61 9.99
C TYR A 69 -20.65 9.05 8.70
N PRO A 70 -20.17 9.92 7.79
CA PRO A 70 -19.49 9.52 6.57
C PRO A 70 -18.04 9.14 6.88
N LEU A 71 -17.81 7.89 7.31
CA LEU A 71 -16.50 7.46 7.82
C LEU A 71 -15.36 7.70 6.82
N PHE A 72 -15.59 7.44 5.53
CA PHE A 72 -14.55 7.57 4.52
C PHE A 72 -14.22 9.01 4.12
N HIS A 73 -14.94 10.01 4.66
CA HIS A 73 -14.45 11.40 4.66
C HIS A 73 -13.28 11.59 5.62
N HIS A 74 -13.18 10.77 6.66
CA HIS A 74 -12.16 10.90 7.72
C HIS A 74 -11.20 9.72 7.81
N TYR A 75 -11.38 8.72 6.95
CA TYR A 75 -10.58 7.50 6.97
C TYR A 75 -10.28 6.99 5.56
N GLN A 76 -9.04 6.55 5.33
CA GLN A 76 -8.59 6.02 4.05
C GLN A 76 -9.40 4.79 3.62
N HIS A 77 -9.92 4.81 2.39
CA HIS A 77 -10.92 3.85 1.93
C HIS A 77 -10.45 2.91 0.82
N LEU A 78 -9.37 3.23 0.08
CA LEU A 78 -8.96 2.45 -1.09
C LEU A 78 -8.83 0.94 -0.80
N PRO A 79 -8.22 0.47 0.29
CA PRO A 79 -8.13 -0.95 0.61
C PRO A 79 -9.49 -1.63 0.77
N HIS A 80 -10.44 -0.94 1.42
CA HIS A 80 -11.77 -1.48 1.69
C HIS A 80 -12.61 -1.56 0.42
N VAL A 81 -12.60 -0.50 -0.38
CA VAL A 81 -13.32 -0.45 -1.67
C VAL A 81 -12.72 -1.46 -2.66
N ALA A 82 -11.39 -1.56 -2.74
CA ALA A 82 -10.74 -2.55 -3.60
C ALA A 82 -11.09 -3.98 -3.20
N THR A 83 -11.15 -4.27 -1.89
CA THR A 83 -11.55 -5.57 -1.36
C THR A 83 -13.03 -5.85 -1.62
N ALA A 84 -13.90 -4.86 -1.45
CA ALA A 84 -15.33 -4.98 -1.76
C ALA A 84 -15.55 -5.24 -3.26
N LEU A 85 -14.86 -4.53 -4.14
CA LEU A 85 -14.92 -4.77 -5.59
C LEU A 85 -14.44 -6.17 -5.96
N LEU A 86 -13.39 -6.68 -5.32
CA LEU A 86 -12.94 -8.05 -5.54
C LEU A 86 -13.96 -9.08 -5.02
N TYR A 87 -14.57 -8.81 -3.86
CA TYR A 87 -15.64 -9.63 -3.30
C TYR A 87 -16.86 -9.70 -4.24
N GLU A 88 -17.25 -8.58 -4.85
CA GLU A 88 -18.28 -8.55 -5.90
C GLU A 88 -17.85 -9.31 -7.15
N ALA A 89 -16.61 -9.12 -7.60
CA ALA A 89 -16.09 -9.75 -8.81
C ALA A 89 -16.05 -11.28 -8.72
N VAL A 90 -15.88 -11.84 -7.52
CA VAL A 90 -15.99 -13.29 -7.29
C VAL A 90 -17.45 -13.72 -7.04
N GLY A 91 -18.42 -12.85 -7.28
CA GLY A 91 -19.86 -13.13 -7.17
C GLY A 91 -20.30 -13.43 -5.75
N ARG A 92 -19.62 -12.93 -4.73
CA ARG A 92 -19.89 -13.19 -3.30
C ARG A 92 -19.93 -14.70 -2.94
N THR A 93 -19.27 -15.54 -3.74
CA THR A 93 -19.26 -17.00 -3.57
C THR A 93 -18.50 -17.47 -2.34
N VAL A 94 -17.63 -16.62 -1.79
CA VAL A 94 -16.88 -16.84 -0.55
C VAL A 94 -17.14 -15.69 0.43
N PRO A 95 -16.98 -15.90 1.74
CA PRO A 95 -17.15 -14.82 2.71
C PRO A 95 -16.21 -13.62 2.42
N ALA A 96 -16.69 -12.39 2.64
CA ALA A 96 -15.87 -11.17 2.48
C ALA A 96 -14.59 -11.21 3.32
N ARG A 97 -14.65 -11.84 4.50
CA ARG A 97 -13.48 -12.12 5.34
C ARG A 97 -12.42 -12.92 4.61
N THR A 98 -12.80 -14.01 3.93
CA THR A 98 -11.86 -14.85 3.18
C THR A 98 -11.12 -14.02 2.11
N VAL A 99 -11.82 -13.11 1.43
CA VAL A 99 -11.19 -12.19 0.46
C VAL A 99 -10.18 -11.26 1.14
N LEU A 100 -10.54 -10.70 2.31
CA LEU A 100 -9.66 -9.84 3.10
C LEU A 100 -8.40 -10.61 3.54
N ASP A 101 -8.56 -11.81 4.11
CA ASP A 101 -7.45 -12.65 4.59
C ASP A 101 -6.49 -13.02 3.44
N TRP A 102 -7.01 -13.35 2.26
CA TRP A 102 -6.19 -13.59 1.06
C TRP A 102 -5.43 -12.37 0.59
N ILE A 103 -6.05 -11.19 0.63
CA ILE A 103 -5.36 -9.94 0.26
C ILE A 103 -4.22 -9.65 1.24
N GLN A 104 -4.43 -9.82 2.55
CA GLN A 104 -3.39 -9.67 3.55
C GLN A 104 -2.23 -10.65 3.30
N LEU A 105 -2.52 -11.93 3.10
CA LEU A 105 -1.53 -12.94 2.77
C LEU A 105 -0.73 -12.56 1.52
N LEU A 106 -1.39 -12.11 0.46
CA LEU A 106 -0.74 -11.74 -0.80
C LEU A 106 0.14 -10.48 -0.64
N LEU A 107 -0.33 -9.44 0.05
CA LEU A 107 0.46 -8.23 0.29
C LEU A 107 1.74 -8.54 1.08
N LEU A 108 1.62 -9.30 2.15
CA LEU A 108 2.77 -9.71 2.97
C LEU A 108 3.72 -10.62 2.20
N SER A 109 3.18 -11.62 1.50
CA SER A 109 4.00 -12.60 0.79
C SER A 109 4.74 -11.99 -0.40
N THR A 110 4.13 -11.02 -1.10
CA THR A 110 4.73 -10.36 -2.26
C THR A 110 5.52 -9.09 -1.91
N PHE A 111 5.63 -8.71 -0.66
CA PHE A 111 6.38 -7.54 -0.23
C PHE A 111 7.84 -7.52 -0.72
N PRO A 112 8.57 -8.65 -0.80
CA PRO A 112 9.90 -8.71 -1.43
C PRO A 112 9.94 -8.13 -2.85
N VAL A 113 8.86 -8.28 -3.62
CA VAL A 113 8.75 -7.74 -4.98
C VAL A 113 8.66 -6.22 -4.98
N SER A 114 7.91 -5.63 -4.04
CA SER A 114 7.83 -4.17 -3.88
C SER A 114 9.20 -3.57 -3.56
N ILE A 115 9.94 -4.17 -2.62
CA ILE A 115 11.31 -3.74 -2.26
C ILE A 115 12.26 -3.90 -3.45
N TYR A 116 12.25 -5.05 -4.13
CA TYR A 116 13.06 -5.29 -5.31
C TYR A 116 12.80 -4.25 -6.40
N TRP A 117 11.54 -4.01 -6.74
CA TRP A 117 11.16 -3.04 -7.75
C TRP A 117 11.63 -1.63 -7.39
N THR A 118 11.45 -1.25 -6.12
CA THR A 118 11.95 0.02 -5.56
C THR A 118 13.45 0.16 -5.75
N GLY A 119 14.23 -0.83 -5.33
CA GLY A 119 15.68 -0.84 -5.48
C GLY A 119 16.12 -0.72 -6.94
N ARG A 120 15.46 -1.44 -7.85
CA ARG A 120 15.72 -1.34 -9.29
C ARG A 120 15.47 0.06 -9.86
N ARG A 121 14.42 0.73 -9.41
CA ARG A 121 14.08 2.10 -9.82
C ARG A 121 15.01 3.15 -9.23
N LEU A 122 15.55 2.90 -8.04
CA LEU A 122 16.59 3.74 -7.42
C LEU A 122 17.98 3.55 -8.05
N GLY A 123 18.16 2.59 -8.94
CA GLY A 123 19.40 2.36 -9.69
C GLY A 123 20.28 1.24 -9.15
N PHE A 124 19.84 0.51 -8.12
CA PHE A 124 20.60 -0.66 -7.65
C PHE A 124 20.64 -1.75 -8.71
N GLU A 125 21.72 -2.50 -8.76
CA GLU A 125 21.83 -3.67 -9.62
C GLU A 125 20.82 -4.77 -9.22
N THR A 126 20.59 -5.68 -10.15
CA THR A 126 19.55 -6.72 -10.03
C THR A 126 19.71 -7.59 -8.77
N LEU A 127 20.94 -8.05 -8.50
CA LEU A 127 21.20 -8.94 -7.35
C LEU A 127 21.11 -8.20 -6.00
N PRO A 128 21.74 -7.04 -5.78
CA PRO A 128 21.54 -6.25 -4.56
C PRO A 128 20.07 -5.89 -4.28
N ALA A 129 19.31 -5.52 -5.32
CA ALA A 129 17.89 -5.24 -5.17
C ALA A 129 17.08 -6.49 -4.75
N ALA A 130 17.42 -7.67 -5.28
CA ALA A 130 16.78 -8.93 -4.90
C ALA A 130 17.12 -9.32 -3.46
N LEU A 131 18.38 -9.17 -3.06
CA LEU A 131 18.80 -9.43 -1.67
C LEU A 131 18.10 -8.47 -0.70
N ALA A 132 17.97 -7.19 -1.04
CA ALA A 132 17.20 -6.25 -0.25
C ALA A 132 15.72 -6.69 -0.10
N GLY A 133 15.11 -7.22 -1.17
CA GLY A 133 13.76 -7.78 -1.12
C GLY A 133 13.65 -8.97 -0.16
N VAL A 134 14.61 -9.90 -0.20
CA VAL A 134 14.65 -11.06 0.71
C VAL A 134 14.83 -10.62 2.16
N VAL A 135 15.82 -9.75 2.42
CA VAL A 135 16.17 -9.31 3.78
C VAL A 135 15.11 -8.38 4.36
N GLY A 136 14.48 -7.56 3.52
CA GLY A 136 13.49 -6.57 3.97
C GLY A 136 12.31 -7.17 4.72
N SER A 137 11.86 -8.36 4.35
CA SER A 137 10.80 -9.07 5.07
C SER A 137 11.27 -9.81 6.33
N LEU A 138 12.59 -9.86 6.57
CA LEU A 138 13.21 -10.52 7.73
C LEU A 138 13.71 -9.52 8.77
N LEU A 139 13.53 -8.20 8.57
CA LEU A 139 14.00 -7.19 9.51
C LEU A 139 13.23 -7.31 10.83
N ALA A 140 13.95 -7.67 11.89
CA ALA A 140 13.42 -7.69 13.23
C ALA A 140 13.22 -6.26 13.75
N THR A 141 12.09 -6.03 14.40
CA THR A 141 11.74 -4.76 15.03
C THR A 141 11.41 -4.97 16.51
N ASN A 142 10.79 -3.99 17.15
CA ASN A 142 10.37 -4.09 18.55
C ASN A 142 9.14 -5.00 18.78
N GLY A 143 8.73 -5.79 17.81
CA GLY A 143 7.60 -6.71 17.90
C GLY A 143 6.22 -6.06 17.71
N LEU A 144 6.12 -4.73 17.69
CA LEU A 144 4.86 -4.01 17.44
C LEU A 144 4.72 -3.58 15.98
N TYR A 145 5.79 -3.04 15.43
CA TYR A 145 5.82 -2.55 14.04
C TYR A 145 7.04 -3.13 13.34
N GLY A 146 6.86 -3.55 12.12
CA GLY A 146 7.92 -4.05 11.30
C GLY A 146 7.51 -5.25 10.47
N LEU A 147 8.46 -5.82 9.76
CA LEU A 147 8.27 -6.88 8.79
C LEU A 147 8.82 -8.23 9.27
N ASP A 148 9.18 -8.34 10.54
CA ASP A 148 9.48 -9.66 11.08
C ASP A 148 8.18 -10.45 11.35
N TRP A 149 8.27 -11.75 11.27
CA TRP A 149 7.13 -12.64 11.44
C TRP A 149 6.48 -12.61 12.83
N ALA A 150 7.15 -12.05 13.83
CA ALA A 150 6.64 -11.84 15.17
C ALA A 150 6.03 -10.45 15.35
N SER A 151 6.18 -9.57 14.37
CA SER A 151 5.65 -8.22 14.43
C SER A 151 4.14 -8.21 14.25
N TYR A 152 3.53 -7.14 14.78
CA TYR A 152 2.12 -6.87 14.64
C TYR A 152 1.67 -6.78 13.17
N LEU A 153 2.47 -6.15 12.31
CA LEU A 153 2.18 -5.99 10.89
C LEU A 153 2.25 -7.31 10.12
N TRP A 154 3.28 -8.11 10.42
CA TRP A 154 3.50 -9.37 9.75
C TRP A 154 2.39 -10.39 10.02
N ARG A 155 1.85 -10.39 11.23
CA ARG A 155 0.78 -11.29 11.63
C ARG A 155 -0.63 -10.80 11.27
N GLY A 156 -0.74 -9.64 10.61
CA GLY A 156 -2.02 -9.11 10.20
C GLY A 156 -2.97 -8.75 11.33
N TYR A 157 -2.46 -8.47 12.53
CA TYR A 157 -3.27 -8.15 13.71
C TYR A 157 -4.11 -6.85 13.62
N GLY A 158 -4.39 -6.40 12.46
CA GLY A 158 -5.02 -5.13 12.14
C GLY A 158 -4.10 -4.34 11.23
N LEU A 159 -4.30 -3.04 11.09
CA LEU A 159 -3.49 -2.18 10.23
C LEU A 159 -3.56 -2.57 8.74
N TYR A 160 -4.70 -3.14 8.31
CA TYR A 160 -4.94 -3.58 6.94
C TYR A 160 -4.61 -2.49 5.91
N THR A 161 -5.04 -1.27 6.16
CA THR A 161 -4.73 -0.10 5.33
C THR A 161 -3.24 0.22 5.30
N GLN A 162 -2.53 -0.01 6.40
CA GLN A 162 -1.09 0.20 6.49
C GLN A 162 -0.32 -0.82 5.63
N LEU A 163 -0.76 -2.07 5.53
CA LEU A 163 -0.14 -3.07 4.65
C LEU A 163 -0.17 -2.63 3.19
N TRP A 164 -1.30 -2.11 2.72
CA TRP A 164 -1.42 -1.54 1.38
C TRP A 164 -0.48 -0.34 1.19
N GLY A 165 -0.51 0.59 2.14
CA GLY A 165 0.35 1.77 2.10
C GLY A 165 1.83 1.42 2.13
N MET A 166 2.27 0.46 2.94
CA MET A 166 3.65 -0.01 2.99
C MET A 166 4.09 -0.66 1.68
N TRP A 167 3.22 -1.47 1.07
CA TRP A 167 3.52 -2.10 -0.23
C TRP A 167 3.72 -1.05 -1.32
N LEU A 168 2.95 0.04 -1.28
CA LEU A 168 2.99 1.13 -2.26
C LEU A 168 4.08 2.18 -1.97
N LEU A 169 4.48 2.37 -0.70
CA LEU A 169 5.41 3.42 -0.28
C LEU A 169 6.75 3.36 -1.02
N GLY A 170 7.38 2.21 -1.05
CA GLY A 170 8.65 2.04 -1.75
C GLY A 170 8.57 2.41 -3.23
N PRO A 171 7.62 1.85 -4.00
CA PRO A 171 7.33 2.25 -5.37
C PRO A 171 7.03 3.75 -5.54
N ALA A 172 6.26 4.36 -4.64
CA ALA A 172 5.94 5.79 -4.69
C ALA A 172 7.19 6.66 -4.51
N VAL A 173 8.03 6.33 -3.53
CA VAL A 173 9.32 7.03 -3.28
C VAL A 173 10.27 6.84 -4.46
N ALA A 174 10.38 5.65 -5.01
CA ALA A 174 11.20 5.42 -6.20
C ALA A 174 10.66 6.15 -7.44
N GLY A 175 9.34 6.22 -7.58
CA GLY A 175 8.69 7.04 -8.60
C GLY A 175 9.04 8.52 -8.44
N LEU A 176 8.94 9.07 -7.22
CA LEU A 176 9.37 10.44 -6.91
C LEU A 176 10.83 10.67 -7.29
N TYR A 177 11.72 9.79 -6.87
CA TYR A 177 13.14 9.90 -7.24
C TYR A 177 13.34 9.98 -8.76
N VAL A 178 12.71 9.07 -9.51
CA VAL A 178 12.79 9.05 -10.99
C VAL A 178 12.20 10.32 -11.59
N THR A 179 11.04 10.78 -11.12
CA THR A 179 10.38 11.98 -11.63
C THR A 179 11.23 13.23 -11.33
N LEU A 180 11.69 13.37 -10.10
CA LEU A 180 12.43 14.56 -9.67
C LEU A 180 13.81 14.61 -10.34
N ARG A 181 14.54 13.52 -10.42
CA ARG A 181 15.89 13.48 -11.02
C ARG A 181 15.86 13.47 -12.54
N HIS A 182 14.95 12.72 -13.16
CA HIS A 182 15.00 12.47 -14.60
C HIS A 182 13.86 13.12 -15.40
N GLY A 183 12.83 13.71 -14.74
CA GLY A 183 11.72 14.39 -15.41
C GLY A 183 10.83 13.46 -16.24
N ARG A 184 10.57 12.25 -15.77
CA ARG A 184 9.75 11.24 -16.46
C ARG A 184 8.87 10.48 -15.48
N ALA A 185 7.91 9.70 -15.99
CA ALA A 185 6.99 8.85 -15.21
C ALA A 185 6.01 9.61 -14.30
N TYR A 186 5.64 10.86 -14.62
CA TYR A 186 4.77 11.70 -13.79
C TYR A 186 3.42 11.02 -13.45
N ALA A 187 2.71 10.50 -14.46
CA ALA A 187 1.42 9.87 -14.23
C ALA A 187 1.52 8.63 -13.32
N GLY A 188 2.48 7.73 -13.59
CA GLY A 188 2.68 6.56 -12.76
C GLY A 188 3.09 6.92 -11.33
N THR A 189 3.92 7.94 -11.14
CA THR A 189 4.32 8.44 -9.82
C THR A 189 3.13 9.05 -9.09
N ALA A 190 2.31 9.85 -9.78
CA ALA A 190 1.12 10.46 -9.19
C ALA A 190 0.10 9.39 -8.75
N LEU A 191 -0.11 8.33 -9.55
CA LEU A 191 -0.99 7.23 -9.19
C LEU A 191 -0.46 6.42 -8.00
N LEU A 192 0.85 6.16 -7.93
CA LEU A 192 1.46 5.49 -6.77
C LEU A 192 1.33 6.32 -5.49
N LEU A 193 1.54 7.65 -5.57
CA LEU A 193 1.35 8.56 -4.44
C LEU A 193 -0.12 8.65 -4.02
N ALA A 194 -1.04 8.82 -4.96
CA ALA A 194 -2.47 8.82 -4.67
C ALA A 194 -2.91 7.49 -4.04
N GLY A 195 -2.48 6.35 -4.60
CA GLY A 195 -2.74 5.04 -4.02
C GLY A 195 -2.18 4.89 -2.60
N THR A 196 -0.98 5.42 -2.33
CA THR A 196 -0.38 5.42 -0.99
C THR A 196 -1.21 6.28 -0.02
N ILE A 197 -1.62 7.49 -0.42
CA ILE A 197 -2.45 8.40 0.39
C ILE A 197 -3.81 7.76 0.70
N LEU A 198 -4.50 7.26 -0.33
CA LEU A 198 -5.81 6.66 -0.23
C LEU A 198 -5.80 5.31 0.52
N SER A 199 -4.63 4.66 0.62
CA SER A 199 -4.45 3.46 1.41
C SER A 199 -4.05 3.77 2.85
N HIS A 200 -3.15 4.75 3.07
CA HIS A 200 -2.66 5.12 4.40
C HIS A 200 -2.10 6.54 4.39
N THR A 201 -2.87 7.48 4.88
CA THR A 201 -2.58 8.93 4.83
C THR A 201 -1.21 9.30 5.43
N VAL A 202 -0.83 8.67 6.56
CA VAL A 202 0.47 8.92 7.22
C VAL A 202 1.65 8.49 6.32
N LEU A 203 1.53 7.36 5.62
CA LEU A 203 2.56 6.91 4.68
C LEU A 203 2.59 7.79 3.42
N GLY A 204 1.44 8.29 2.98
CA GLY A 204 1.36 9.31 1.94
C GLY A 204 2.10 10.59 2.33
N TYR A 205 1.92 11.05 3.57
CA TYR A 205 2.67 12.18 4.12
C TYR A 205 4.18 11.91 4.18
N ALA A 206 4.60 10.73 4.62
CA ALA A 206 6.00 10.33 4.62
C ALA A 206 6.61 10.34 3.20
N ALA A 207 5.87 9.88 2.19
CA ALA A 207 6.29 9.96 0.79
C ALA A 207 6.45 11.40 0.31
N ALA A 208 5.51 12.30 0.66
CA ALA A 208 5.57 13.71 0.31
C ALA A 208 6.78 14.41 0.96
N LEU A 209 7.03 14.16 2.24
CA LEU A 209 8.25 14.65 2.94
C LEU A 209 9.53 14.14 2.28
N THR A 210 9.56 12.87 1.87
CA THR A 210 10.72 12.30 1.16
C THR A 210 10.94 13.04 -0.17
N GLY A 211 9.87 13.35 -0.91
CA GLY A 211 9.94 14.16 -2.12
C GLY A 211 10.53 15.56 -1.86
N ALA A 212 10.07 16.21 -0.80
CA ALA A 212 10.60 17.53 -0.37
C ALA A 212 12.09 17.44 -0.01
N LEU A 213 12.51 16.41 0.72
CA LEU A 213 13.93 16.18 1.07
C LEU A 213 14.79 15.96 -0.17
N ILE A 214 14.33 15.21 -1.17
CA ILE A 214 15.06 15.02 -2.44
C ILE A 214 15.28 16.37 -3.12
N VAL A 215 14.29 17.27 -3.13
CA VAL A 215 14.40 18.61 -3.71
C VAL A 215 15.41 19.46 -2.92
N LEU A 216 15.33 19.47 -1.60
CA LEU A 216 16.23 20.24 -0.73
C LEU A 216 17.70 19.83 -0.91
N LEU A 217 17.94 18.53 -1.09
CA LEU A 217 19.29 17.99 -1.35
C LEU A 217 19.79 18.27 -2.75
N GLY A 218 18.98 18.77 -3.67
CA GLY A 218 19.36 19.08 -5.05
C GLY A 218 20.32 20.26 -5.17
N GLY A 219 20.11 21.30 -4.39
CA GLY A 219 20.91 22.55 -4.40
C GLY A 219 20.83 23.35 -5.71
N GLY A 220 21.17 24.63 -5.65
CA GLY A 220 21.34 25.53 -6.80
C GLY A 220 20.21 25.44 -7.87
N LYS A 221 20.61 25.37 -9.13
CA LYS A 221 19.65 25.28 -10.26
C LYS A 221 18.83 23.99 -10.24
N GLU A 222 19.39 22.92 -9.68
CA GLU A 222 18.73 21.62 -9.57
C GLU A 222 17.52 21.70 -8.62
N PHE A 223 17.64 22.44 -7.53
CA PHE A 223 16.55 22.71 -6.59
C PHE A 223 15.29 23.21 -7.32
N TRP A 224 15.40 24.29 -8.09
CA TRP A 224 14.25 24.91 -8.77
C TRP A 224 13.63 23.98 -9.82
N ARG A 225 14.47 23.24 -10.54
CA ARG A 225 14.00 22.25 -11.50
C ARG A 225 13.22 21.14 -10.84
N GLN A 226 13.74 20.60 -9.75
CA GLN A 226 13.07 19.53 -9.00
C GLN A 226 11.83 20.05 -8.27
N ALA A 227 11.85 21.26 -7.75
CA ALA A 227 10.68 21.90 -7.14
C ALA A 227 9.51 22.02 -8.13
N GLY A 228 9.78 22.47 -9.36
CA GLY A 228 8.76 22.51 -10.41
C GLY A 228 8.21 21.13 -10.75
N ARG A 229 9.06 20.09 -10.80
CA ARG A 229 8.63 18.71 -11.02
C ARG A 229 7.82 18.17 -9.85
N LEU A 230 8.20 18.48 -8.62
CA LEU A 230 7.45 18.11 -7.42
C LEU A 230 6.07 18.76 -7.40
N ALA A 231 6.00 20.06 -7.75
CA ALA A 231 4.73 20.77 -7.85
C ALA A 231 3.80 20.12 -8.88
N LEU A 232 4.31 19.76 -10.06
CA LEU A 232 3.50 19.11 -11.10
C LEU A 232 3.01 17.72 -10.66
N VAL A 233 3.90 16.87 -10.13
CA VAL A 233 3.47 15.53 -9.68
C VAL A 233 2.53 15.64 -8.48
N GLY A 234 2.74 16.61 -7.58
CA GLY A 234 1.85 16.89 -6.46
C GLY A 234 0.45 17.33 -6.93
N LEU A 235 0.37 18.21 -7.95
CA LEU A 235 -0.90 18.61 -8.56
C LEU A 235 -1.64 17.40 -9.19
N LEU A 236 -0.93 16.54 -9.91
CA LEU A 236 -1.52 15.33 -10.50
C LEU A 236 -1.99 14.35 -9.41
N THR A 237 -1.21 14.20 -8.34
CA THR A 237 -1.59 13.38 -7.18
C THR A 237 -2.84 13.94 -6.51
N PHE A 238 -2.86 15.25 -6.25
CA PHE A 238 -4.03 15.93 -5.68
C PHE A 238 -5.26 15.74 -6.58
N ALA A 239 -5.14 15.94 -7.89
CA ALA A 239 -6.25 15.74 -8.81
C ALA A 239 -6.82 14.31 -8.76
N ALA A 240 -5.95 13.30 -8.60
CA ALA A 240 -6.36 11.90 -8.49
C ALA A 240 -6.98 11.53 -7.13
N SER A 241 -6.74 12.30 -6.06
CA SER A 241 -7.18 12.02 -4.70
C SER A 241 -8.03 13.14 -4.07
N ALA A 242 -8.40 14.17 -4.85
CA ALA A 242 -9.11 15.36 -4.35
C ALA A 242 -10.47 15.02 -3.74
N TYR A 243 -11.18 14.04 -4.29
CA TYR A 243 -12.47 13.58 -3.78
C TYR A 243 -12.40 13.06 -2.34
N PHE A 244 -11.24 12.58 -1.91
CA PHE A 244 -10.95 12.18 -0.54
C PHE A 244 -10.30 13.32 0.26
N LEU A 245 -9.25 13.96 -0.30
CA LEU A 245 -8.46 14.95 0.45
C LEU A 245 -9.26 16.22 0.78
N VAL A 246 -10.19 16.64 -0.09
CA VAL A 246 -11.00 17.84 0.17
C VAL A 246 -11.95 17.63 1.35
N PRO A 247 -12.79 16.57 1.40
CA PRO A 247 -13.58 16.29 2.59
C PRO A 247 -12.78 16.00 3.86
N PHE A 248 -11.60 15.37 3.71
CA PHE A 248 -10.73 15.03 4.84
C PHE A 248 -10.14 16.26 5.55
N ILE A 249 -9.95 17.38 4.82
CA ILE A 249 -9.36 18.62 5.35
C ILE A 249 -10.44 19.63 5.77
N ALA A 250 -11.66 19.51 5.22
CA ALA A 250 -12.78 20.40 5.50
C ALA A 250 -13.37 20.18 6.89
#